data_8ffe5c002527424cac3285ff3f59d7c2
#
_entry.id   8ffe5c002527424cac3285ff3f59d7c2
#
_cell.length_a   1.000
_cell.length_b   1.000
_cell.length_c   1.000
_cell.angle_alpha   90.00
_cell.angle_beta   90.00
_cell.angle_gamma   90.00
#
_symmetry.space_group_name_H-M   'P 1'
#
loop_
_entity.id
_entity.type
_entity.pdbx_description
1 polymer ?
#
loop_
_entity_poly.entity_id
_entity_poly.type
_entity_poly.pdbx_seq_one_letter_code
_entity_poly.pdbx_strand_id
1 'polypeptide(L)'
;MILPNKDFRKLVKSTRDPEFKKEIYEAQEQRKIDWPAYNLSQIKQIKESLNFIRESVNYSYCPKVRKNATSPKLLAKAILLAELLQSPERPAEGWIELLGPYVGVHKKIDDWVLGDAYSRPEVARILYEIFLATRDSDGILGGDGTDLERTRKQNYESQKKDYEGWYMTSIVDSREIVQAFDVTGRGEREVMKELIKIVSGERV
;
A
#
# COMPACT_ATOMS: atom_id res chain seq x y z
N MET A 1 -21.52 1.27 15.27
CA MET A 1 -22.26 2.28 16.11
C MET A 1 -21.84 3.67 15.64
N ILE A 2 -22.75 4.41 14.97
CA ILE A 2 -22.45 5.77 14.48
C ILE A 2 -22.63 6.73 15.65
N LEU A 3 -21.56 7.39 16.09
CA LEU A 3 -21.63 8.40 17.13
C LEU A 3 -22.45 9.62 16.62
N PRO A 4 -23.47 10.09 17.37
CA PRO A 4 -24.20 11.30 17.02
C PRO A 4 -23.25 12.50 16.93
N ASN A 5 -23.48 13.40 15.98
CA ASN A 5 -22.65 14.60 15.74
C ASN A 5 -22.37 15.42 17.01
N LYS A 6 -23.29 15.41 17.98
CA LYS A 6 -23.13 16.09 19.27
C LYS A 6 -22.04 15.46 20.14
N ASP A 7 -21.94 14.15 20.13
CA ASP A 7 -20.95 13.41 20.93
C ASP A 7 -19.56 13.44 20.25
N PHE A 8 -19.52 13.42 18.94
CA PHE A 8 -18.29 13.65 18.17
C PHE A 8 -17.71 15.05 18.45
N ARG A 9 -18.55 16.11 18.49
CA ARG A 9 -18.09 17.46 18.85
C ARG A 9 -17.59 17.57 20.29
N LYS A 10 -18.18 16.81 21.22
CA LYS A 10 -17.68 16.73 22.60
C LYS A 10 -16.32 16.05 22.65
N LEU A 11 -16.15 14.93 21.94
CA LEU A 11 -14.89 14.22 21.83
C LEU A 11 -13.78 15.13 21.27
N VAL A 12 -14.05 15.86 20.19
CA VAL A 12 -13.10 16.82 19.60
C VAL A 12 -12.79 17.98 20.56
N LYS A 13 -13.73 18.39 21.41
CA LYS A 13 -13.45 19.40 22.44
C LYS A 13 -12.57 18.84 23.54
N SER A 14 -12.83 17.62 24.04
CA SER A 14 -12.00 16.99 25.08
C SER A 14 -10.57 16.76 24.61
N THR A 15 -10.34 16.40 23.34
CA THR A 15 -8.97 16.26 22.79
C THR A 15 -8.18 17.57 22.72
N ARG A 16 -8.84 18.73 22.87
CA ARG A 16 -8.19 20.05 22.95
C ARG A 16 -7.91 20.50 24.37
N ASP A 17 -8.48 19.81 25.36
CA ASP A 17 -8.26 20.10 26.77
C ASP A 17 -6.81 19.79 27.17
N PRO A 18 -6.08 20.74 27.77
CA PRO A 18 -4.71 20.53 28.21
C PRO A 18 -4.56 19.42 29.28
N GLU A 19 -5.54 19.28 30.20
CA GLU A 19 -5.52 18.23 31.20
C GLU A 19 -5.71 16.85 30.60
N PHE A 20 -6.67 16.69 29.68
CA PHE A 20 -6.88 15.44 28.92
C PHE A 20 -5.65 15.04 28.10
N LYS A 21 -4.98 16.02 27.45
CA LYS A 21 -3.72 15.75 26.78
C LYS A 21 -2.64 15.27 27.74
N LYS A 22 -2.54 15.89 28.90
CA LYS A 22 -1.55 15.51 29.92
C LYS A 22 -1.78 14.08 30.40
N GLU A 23 -3.03 13.70 30.70
CA GLU A 23 -3.38 12.33 31.09
C GLU A 23 -2.99 11.30 29.99
N ILE A 24 -3.25 11.61 28.70
CA ILE A 24 -2.85 10.74 27.60
C ILE A 24 -1.33 10.61 27.52
N TYR A 25 -0.59 11.72 27.63
CA TYR A 25 0.87 11.69 27.56
C TYR A 25 1.47 10.95 28.77
N GLU A 26 0.97 11.18 29.97
CA GLU A 26 1.40 10.44 31.17
C GLU A 26 1.09 8.94 31.06
N ALA A 27 -0.05 8.55 30.49
CA ALA A 27 -0.39 7.17 30.23
C ALA A 27 0.50 6.53 29.14
N GLN A 28 0.97 7.32 28.17
CA GLN A 28 1.91 6.86 27.15
C GLN A 28 3.34 6.72 27.69
N GLU A 29 3.80 7.66 28.51
CA GLU A 29 5.13 7.58 29.14
C GLU A 29 5.28 6.39 30.08
N GLN A 30 4.18 5.93 30.69
CA GLN A 30 4.18 4.75 31.56
C GLN A 30 4.29 3.42 30.78
N ARG A 31 4.08 3.41 29.46
CA ARG A 31 4.26 2.21 28.64
C ARG A 31 5.75 1.93 28.43
N LYS A 32 6.34 1.14 29.30
CA LYS A 32 7.69 0.61 29.07
C LYS A 32 7.65 -0.31 27.85
N ILE A 33 8.39 0.06 26.81
CA ILE A 33 8.53 -0.76 25.61
C ILE A 33 9.41 -1.96 25.99
N ASP A 34 8.90 -3.16 25.83
CA ASP A 34 9.68 -4.40 25.84
C ASP A 34 10.44 -4.51 24.50
N TRP A 35 11.65 -3.96 24.46
CA TRP A 35 12.47 -3.95 23.25
C TRP A 35 12.79 -5.34 22.71
N PRO A 36 13.12 -6.37 23.53
CA PRO A 36 13.26 -7.74 23.04
C PRO A 36 12.01 -8.27 22.34
N ALA A 37 10.83 -8.10 22.94
CA ALA A 37 9.56 -8.52 22.33
C ALA A 37 9.25 -7.74 21.06
N TYR A 38 9.53 -6.42 21.04
CA TYR A 38 9.38 -5.60 19.86
C TYR A 38 10.27 -6.08 18.71
N ASN A 39 11.55 -6.32 18.96
CA ASN A 39 12.49 -6.79 17.94
C ASN A 39 12.08 -8.17 17.38
N LEU A 40 11.62 -9.08 18.23
CA LEU A 40 11.10 -10.38 17.79
C LEU A 40 9.86 -10.23 16.91
N SER A 41 8.97 -9.30 17.26
CA SER A 41 7.78 -9.01 16.44
C SER A 41 8.16 -8.49 15.05
N GLN A 42 9.17 -7.61 14.93
CA GLN A 42 9.67 -7.13 13.65
C GLN A 42 10.22 -8.25 12.77
N ILE A 43 11.02 -9.14 13.35
CA ILE A 43 11.54 -10.31 12.62
C ILE A 43 10.40 -11.22 12.15
N LYS A 44 9.38 -11.42 12.98
CA LYS A 44 8.20 -12.21 12.63
C LYS A 44 7.43 -11.57 11.47
N GLN A 45 7.18 -10.26 11.53
CA GLN A 45 6.50 -9.51 10.46
C GLN A 45 7.23 -9.63 9.12
N ILE A 46 8.56 -9.48 9.11
CA ILE A 46 9.36 -9.65 7.88
C ILE A 46 9.19 -11.06 7.31
N LYS A 47 9.30 -12.10 8.15
CA LYS A 47 9.11 -13.49 7.72
C LYS A 47 7.70 -13.74 7.15
N GLU A 48 6.68 -13.21 7.81
CA GLU A 48 5.28 -13.31 7.36
C GLU A 48 5.08 -12.60 6.02
N SER A 49 5.66 -11.41 5.83
CA SER A 49 5.62 -10.68 4.56
C SER A 49 6.31 -11.44 3.43
N LEU A 50 7.50 -12.02 3.67
CA LEU A 50 8.19 -12.83 2.67
C LEU A 50 7.39 -14.09 2.30
N ASN A 51 6.80 -14.77 3.28
CA ASN A 51 5.92 -15.90 3.04
C ASN A 51 4.68 -15.50 2.24
N PHE A 52 4.05 -14.37 2.59
CA PHE A 52 2.93 -13.81 1.85
C PHE A 52 3.28 -13.59 0.37
N ILE A 53 4.39 -12.92 0.08
CA ILE A 53 4.87 -12.71 -1.29
C ILE A 53 5.06 -14.04 -2.02
N ARG A 54 5.66 -15.02 -1.35
CA ARG A 54 5.93 -16.34 -1.94
C ARG A 54 4.64 -17.06 -2.33
N GLU A 55 3.64 -17.04 -1.47
CA GLU A 55 2.42 -17.86 -1.59
C GLU A 55 1.33 -17.18 -2.41
N SER A 56 1.06 -15.90 -2.17
CA SER A 56 -0.01 -15.17 -2.86
C SER A 56 0.20 -15.11 -4.37
N VAL A 57 1.43 -14.88 -4.84
CA VAL A 57 1.73 -14.84 -6.27
C VAL A 57 1.66 -16.22 -6.91
N ASN A 58 1.83 -17.31 -6.17
CA ASN A 58 1.73 -18.66 -6.74
C ASN A 58 0.32 -19.05 -7.16
N TYR A 59 -0.71 -18.49 -6.52
CA TYR A 59 -2.12 -18.75 -6.83
C TYR A 59 -2.68 -17.86 -7.93
N SER A 60 -2.04 -16.73 -8.23
CA SER A 60 -2.50 -15.79 -9.25
C SER A 60 -2.37 -16.38 -10.65
N TYR A 61 -3.26 -15.95 -11.56
CA TYR A 61 -3.19 -16.29 -12.97
C TYR A 61 -1.83 -15.87 -13.57
N CYS A 62 -1.25 -16.74 -14.41
CA CYS A 62 -0.04 -16.41 -15.14
C CYS A 62 -0.20 -16.77 -16.62
N PRO A 63 -0.15 -15.80 -17.52
CA PRO A 63 -0.20 -16.06 -18.96
C PRO A 63 1.03 -16.84 -19.40
N LYS A 64 0.89 -17.60 -20.50
CA LYS A 64 2.03 -18.25 -21.13
C LYS A 64 2.98 -17.19 -21.68
N VAL A 65 4.23 -17.25 -21.28
CA VAL A 65 5.29 -16.36 -21.76
C VAL A 65 6.25 -17.11 -22.68
N ARG A 66 7.00 -16.36 -23.49
CA ARG A 66 8.05 -16.93 -24.36
C ARG A 66 9.09 -17.66 -23.49
N LYS A 67 9.67 -18.75 -24.00
CA LYS A 67 10.60 -19.63 -23.28
C LYS A 67 11.73 -18.91 -22.55
N ASN A 68 12.25 -17.82 -23.08
CA ASN A 68 13.36 -17.06 -22.52
C ASN A 68 12.93 -15.80 -21.73
N ALA A 69 11.64 -15.48 -21.71
CA ALA A 69 11.14 -14.32 -20.97
C ALA A 69 11.10 -14.59 -19.47
N THR A 70 11.29 -13.54 -18.67
CA THR A 70 11.08 -13.62 -17.22
C THR A 70 9.57 -13.71 -16.97
N SER A 71 9.15 -14.69 -16.19
CA SER A 71 7.75 -14.91 -15.87
C SER A 71 7.14 -13.70 -15.17
N PRO A 72 5.91 -13.26 -15.55
CA PRO A 72 5.19 -12.20 -14.84
C PRO A 72 5.05 -12.45 -13.34
N LYS A 73 4.92 -13.71 -12.90
CA LYS A 73 4.90 -14.07 -11.49
C LYS A 73 6.22 -13.76 -10.77
N LEU A 74 7.36 -14.02 -11.40
CA LEU A 74 8.66 -13.69 -10.84
C LEU A 74 8.85 -12.18 -10.76
N LEU A 75 8.38 -11.44 -11.77
CA LEU A 75 8.43 -9.98 -11.78
C LEU A 75 7.52 -9.39 -10.70
N ALA A 76 6.30 -9.90 -10.53
CA ALA A 76 5.41 -9.47 -9.46
C ALA A 76 6.02 -9.70 -8.07
N LYS A 77 6.67 -10.86 -7.84
CA LYS A 77 7.40 -11.14 -6.60
C LYS A 77 8.56 -10.17 -6.38
N ALA A 78 9.30 -9.84 -7.42
CA ALA A 78 10.42 -8.90 -7.34
C ALA A 78 9.93 -7.48 -7.01
N ILE A 79 8.83 -7.02 -7.62
CA ILE A 79 8.19 -5.75 -7.33
C ILE A 79 7.74 -5.72 -5.86
N LEU A 80 6.98 -6.72 -5.40
CA LEU A 80 6.50 -6.77 -4.02
C LEU A 80 7.65 -6.79 -3.00
N LEU A 81 8.77 -7.44 -3.34
CA LEU A 81 9.96 -7.43 -2.49
C LEU A 81 10.63 -6.05 -2.47
N ALA A 82 10.76 -5.39 -3.62
CA ALA A 82 11.31 -4.04 -3.72
C ALA A 82 10.47 -3.02 -2.93
N GLU A 83 9.14 -3.08 -3.06
CA GLU A 83 8.20 -2.22 -2.34
C GLU A 83 8.23 -2.49 -0.83
N LEU A 84 8.28 -3.76 -0.39
CA LEU A 84 8.42 -4.11 1.03
C LEU A 84 9.66 -3.47 1.66
N LEU A 85 10.74 -3.37 0.89
CA LEU A 85 12.01 -2.79 1.32
C LEU A 85 12.11 -1.28 1.05
N GLN A 86 11.09 -0.69 0.43
CA GLN A 86 11.09 0.72 0.00
C GLN A 86 12.36 1.07 -0.79
N SER A 87 12.80 0.14 -1.64
CA SER A 87 14.07 0.23 -2.34
C SER A 87 13.88 0.75 -3.77
N PRO A 88 14.58 1.82 -4.19
CA PRO A 88 14.63 2.21 -5.60
C PRO A 88 15.15 1.06 -6.49
N GLU A 89 14.85 1.12 -7.77
CA GLU A 89 15.10 0.04 -8.75
C GLU A 89 16.55 -0.50 -8.73
N ARG A 90 17.55 0.40 -8.72
CA ARG A 90 18.97 -0.01 -8.73
C ARG A 90 19.41 -0.76 -7.47
N PRO A 91 19.20 -0.24 -6.25
CA PRO A 91 19.47 -1.01 -5.04
C PRO A 91 18.60 -2.26 -4.92
N ALA A 92 17.38 -2.26 -5.49
CA ALA A 92 16.48 -3.40 -5.48
C ALA A 92 17.06 -4.62 -6.20
N GLU A 93 17.88 -4.44 -7.25
CA GLU A 93 18.58 -5.56 -7.90
C GLU A 93 19.39 -6.39 -6.88
N GLY A 94 20.19 -5.72 -6.04
CA GLY A 94 20.98 -6.39 -5.00
C GLY A 94 20.12 -7.06 -3.93
N TRP A 95 19.03 -6.42 -3.52
CA TRP A 95 18.09 -7.02 -2.57
C TRP A 95 17.34 -8.22 -3.15
N ILE A 96 16.98 -8.19 -4.42
CA ILE A 96 16.34 -9.31 -5.11
C ILE A 96 17.33 -10.49 -5.25
N GLU A 97 18.60 -10.23 -5.53
CA GLU A 97 19.61 -11.26 -5.56
C GLU A 97 19.79 -11.94 -4.17
N LEU A 98 19.81 -11.14 -3.10
CA LEU A 98 20.00 -11.62 -1.73
C LEU A 98 18.75 -12.32 -1.16
N LEU A 99 17.59 -11.70 -1.28
CA LEU A 99 16.35 -12.12 -0.62
C LEU A 99 15.37 -12.84 -1.55
N GLY A 100 15.55 -12.72 -2.86
CA GLY A 100 14.70 -13.36 -3.87
C GLY A 100 14.49 -14.86 -3.65
N PRO A 101 15.51 -15.65 -3.28
CA PRO A 101 15.34 -17.07 -3.00
C PRO A 101 14.27 -17.37 -1.93
N TYR A 102 14.09 -16.53 -0.94
CA TYR A 102 13.07 -16.70 0.12
C TYR A 102 11.64 -16.55 -0.41
N VAL A 103 11.45 -15.76 -1.47
CA VAL A 103 10.16 -15.61 -2.15
C VAL A 103 10.04 -16.44 -3.43
N GLY A 104 11.04 -17.28 -3.73
CA GLY A 104 11.07 -18.15 -4.90
C GLY A 104 11.49 -17.46 -6.19
N VAL A 105 12.26 -16.37 -6.10
CA VAL A 105 12.91 -15.71 -7.23
C VAL A 105 14.37 -16.14 -7.25
N HIS A 106 14.69 -17.09 -8.15
CA HIS A 106 16.05 -17.65 -8.29
C HIS A 106 16.76 -17.14 -9.55
N LYS A 107 16.11 -16.27 -10.31
CA LYS A 107 16.65 -15.69 -11.54
C LYS A 107 17.11 -14.26 -11.24
N LYS A 108 18.28 -13.89 -11.77
CA LYS A 108 18.72 -12.49 -11.74
C LYS A 108 17.71 -11.60 -12.48
N ILE A 109 17.34 -10.49 -11.85
CA ILE A 109 16.45 -9.47 -12.39
C ILE A 109 17.20 -8.15 -12.30
N ASP A 110 17.60 -7.63 -13.45
CA ASP A 110 18.32 -6.36 -13.53
C ASP A 110 17.37 -5.18 -13.26
N ASP A 111 17.90 -4.04 -12.82
CA ASP A 111 17.15 -2.82 -12.51
C ASP A 111 16.24 -2.38 -13.67
N TRP A 112 16.74 -2.44 -14.90
CA TRP A 112 15.97 -2.11 -16.12
C TRP A 112 14.78 -3.05 -16.35
N VAL A 113 14.97 -4.36 -16.12
CA VAL A 113 13.89 -5.37 -16.24
C VAL A 113 12.86 -5.16 -15.13
N LEU A 114 13.29 -4.77 -13.94
CA LEU A 114 12.40 -4.43 -12.84
C LEU A 114 11.57 -3.17 -13.15
N GLY A 115 12.21 -2.10 -13.63
CA GLY A 115 11.53 -0.86 -14.02
C GLY A 115 10.49 -1.08 -15.13
N ASP A 116 10.84 -1.86 -16.17
CA ASP A 116 9.91 -2.24 -17.25
C ASP A 116 8.73 -3.09 -16.73
N ALA A 117 8.94 -3.89 -15.68
CA ALA A 117 7.92 -4.76 -15.11
C ALA A 117 6.72 -3.98 -14.52
N TYR A 118 6.94 -2.78 -13.98
CA TYR A 118 5.85 -1.93 -13.45
C TYR A 118 4.85 -1.50 -14.53
N SER A 119 5.27 -1.41 -15.79
CA SER A 119 4.41 -1.03 -16.91
C SER A 119 3.75 -2.21 -17.64
N ARG A 120 4.05 -3.47 -17.27
CA ARG A 120 3.51 -4.66 -17.93
C ARG A 120 2.09 -4.98 -17.48
N PRO A 121 1.10 -5.02 -18.37
CA PRO A 121 -0.29 -5.29 -18.01
C PRO A 121 -0.51 -6.62 -17.28
N GLU A 122 0.22 -7.68 -17.67
CA GLU A 122 0.14 -8.99 -17.04
C GLU A 122 0.69 -9.01 -15.61
N VAL A 123 1.69 -8.18 -15.31
CA VAL A 123 2.22 -8.01 -13.94
C VAL A 123 1.25 -7.18 -13.11
N ALA A 124 0.77 -6.06 -13.65
CA ALA A 124 -0.23 -5.23 -13.00
C ALA A 124 -1.50 -6.04 -12.65
N ARG A 125 -1.94 -6.91 -13.55
CA ARG A 125 -3.08 -7.81 -13.29
C ARG A 125 -2.81 -8.76 -12.12
N ILE A 126 -1.64 -9.38 -12.05
CA ILE A 126 -1.28 -10.27 -10.93
C ILE A 126 -1.29 -9.49 -9.61
N LEU A 127 -0.69 -8.30 -9.57
CA LEU A 127 -0.68 -7.45 -8.38
C LEU A 127 -2.10 -7.03 -7.96
N TYR A 128 -2.95 -6.72 -8.93
CA TYR A 128 -4.34 -6.39 -8.66
C TYR A 128 -5.15 -7.59 -8.13
N GLU A 129 -4.94 -8.80 -8.66
CA GLU A 129 -5.57 -10.03 -8.15
C GLU A 129 -5.13 -10.32 -6.70
N ILE A 130 -3.84 -10.08 -6.36
CA ILE A 130 -3.35 -10.19 -4.98
C ILE A 130 -4.05 -9.16 -4.09
N PHE A 131 -4.13 -7.91 -4.53
CA PHE A 131 -4.84 -6.85 -3.80
C PHE A 131 -6.29 -7.26 -3.53
N LEU A 132 -7.02 -7.77 -4.53
CA LEU A 132 -8.40 -8.23 -4.34
C LEU A 132 -8.52 -9.38 -3.34
N ALA A 133 -7.55 -10.30 -3.34
CA ALA A 133 -7.53 -11.45 -2.42
C ALA A 133 -7.18 -11.05 -0.97
N THR A 134 -6.51 -9.92 -0.77
CA THR A 134 -6.15 -9.41 0.57
C THR A 134 -7.22 -8.51 1.18
N ARG A 135 -8.20 -8.08 0.41
CA ARG A 135 -9.34 -7.29 0.91
C ARG A 135 -10.21 -8.15 1.82
N ASP A 136 -10.27 -7.77 3.07
CA ASP A 136 -11.16 -8.37 4.08
C ASP A 136 -11.53 -7.25 5.06
N SER A 137 -12.72 -6.65 4.87
CA SER A 137 -13.15 -5.50 5.65
C SER A 137 -13.77 -5.93 6.98
N ASP A 138 -13.41 -5.25 8.04
CA ASP A 138 -14.06 -5.35 9.35
C ASP A 138 -15.37 -4.53 9.46
N GLY A 139 -15.77 -3.87 8.38
CA GLY A 139 -16.99 -3.07 8.30
C GLY A 139 -16.85 -1.64 8.83
N ILE A 140 -15.68 -1.26 9.38
CA ILE A 140 -15.37 0.11 9.81
C ILE A 140 -14.45 0.72 8.77
N LEU A 141 -14.97 1.69 8.00
CA LEU A 141 -14.25 2.25 6.86
C LEU A 141 -13.96 3.73 7.07
N GLY A 142 -12.77 4.13 6.71
CA GLY A 142 -12.34 5.52 6.59
C GLY A 142 -11.81 5.79 5.18
N GLY A 143 -12.04 6.97 4.64
CA GLY A 143 -11.52 7.35 3.34
C GLY A 143 -10.73 8.64 3.42
N ASP A 144 -9.67 8.73 2.64
CA ASP A 144 -8.82 9.92 2.53
C ASP A 144 -8.18 9.99 1.15
N GLY A 145 -7.79 11.19 0.76
CA GLY A 145 -7.10 11.48 -0.48
C GLY A 145 -5.73 12.10 -0.21
N THR A 146 -4.75 11.71 -1.00
CA THR A 146 -3.40 12.29 -0.93
C THR A 146 -2.90 12.70 -2.30
N ASP A 147 -2.20 13.82 -2.36
CA ASP A 147 -1.51 14.26 -3.55
C ASP A 147 -0.35 13.30 -3.85
N LEU A 148 -0.22 12.90 -5.12
CA LEU A 148 0.95 12.16 -5.56
C LEU A 148 2.06 13.16 -5.94
N GLU A 149 3.25 12.91 -5.41
CA GLU A 149 4.42 13.72 -5.74
C GLU A 149 4.73 13.64 -7.24
N ARG A 150 5.09 14.80 -7.78
CA ARG A 150 5.46 14.93 -9.20
C ARG A 150 6.95 14.61 -9.39
N THR A 151 7.29 14.03 -10.52
CA THR A 151 8.70 13.93 -10.91
C THR A 151 9.32 15.33 -11.10
N ARG A 152 10.64 15.45 -10.93
CA ARG A 152 11.36 16.73 -11.15
C ARG A 152 11.03 17.35 -12.50
N LYS A 153 10.93 16.55 -13.57
CA LYS A 153 10.60 16.99 -14.92
C LYS A 153 9.19 17.59 -14.97
N GLN A 154 8.21 16.92 -14.39
CA GLN A 154 6.83 17.41 -14.32
C GLN A 154 6.71 18.69 -13.50
N ASN A 155 7.44 18.80 -12.38
CA ASN A 155 7.49 20.02 -11.58
C ASN A 155 8.06 21.22 -12.37
N TYR A 156 9.07 21.00 -13.19
CA TYR A 156 9.65 22.05 -14.03
C TYR A 156 8.71 22.51 -15.15
N GLU A 157 8.03 21.56 -15.80
CA GLU A 157 7.07 21.84 -16.87
C GLU A 157 5.77 22.47 -16.33
N SER A 158 5.34 22.12 -15.11
CA SER A 158 4.10 22.61 -14.50
C SER A 158 4.14 24.07 -14.06
N GLN A 159 5.33 24.67 -13.90
CA GLN A 159 5.44 26.11 -13.64
C GLN A 159 4.95 26.98 -14.81
N LYS A 160 4.68 26.39 -15.97
CA LYS A 160 4.25 27.07 -17.20
C LYS A 160 2.82 26.83 -17.62
N LYS A 161 2.08 25.93 -16.93
CA LYS A 161 0.68 25.58 -17.28
C LYS A 161 -0.13 25.31 -16.02
N ASP A 162 -1.42 25.66 -16.02
CA ASP A 162 -2.40 25.16 -15.04
C ASP A 162 -2.37 23.63 -15.09
N TYR A 163 -1.85 23.02 -14.02
CA TYR A 163 -1.59 21.60 -13.95
C TYR A 163 -2.59 20.92 -13.03
N GLU A 164 -3.39 20.03 -13.60
CA GLU A 164 -4.18 19.10 -12.82
C GLU A 164 -3.24 18.06 -12.17
N GLY A 165 -3.19 18.06 -10.84
CA GLY A 165 -2.45 17.08 -10.06
C GLY A 165 -3.08 15.70 -10.16
N TRP A 166 -2.29 14.66 -9.93
CA TRP A 166 -2.79 13.32 -9.69
C TRP A 166 -3.01 13.13 -8.19
N TYR A 167 -4.15 12.55 -7.83
CA TYR A 167 -4.52 12.27 -6.45
C TYR A 167 -4.75 10.77 -6.32
N MET A 168 -4.27 10.19 -5.24
CA MET A 168 -4.68 8.87 -4.82
C MET A 168 -5.75 9.02 -3.76
N THR A 169 -6.93 8.51 -4.05
CA THR A 169 -8.05 8.43 -3.09
C THR A 169 -8.19 6.99 -2.66
N SER A 170 -8.20 6.71 -1.37
CA SER A 170 -8.29 5.35 -0.84
C SER A 170 -9.33 5.21 0.25
N ILE A 171 -9.89 4.02 0.39
CA ILE A 171 -10.72 3.59 1.52
C ILE A 171 -9.95 2.50 2.25
N VAL A 172 -9.79 2.67 3.55
CA VAL A 172 -9.12 1.74 4.45
C VAL A 172 -10.06 1.27 5.55
N ASP A 173 -9.83 0.08 6.08
CA ASP A 173 -10.55 -0.40 7.27
C ASP A 173 -9.83 0.00 8.57
N SER A 174 -10.39 -0.36 9.74
CA SER A 174 -9.82 0.00 11.04
C SER A 174 -8.45 -0.65 11.32
N ARG A 175 -8.06 -1.63 10.50
CA ARG A 175 -6.76 -2.32 10.55
C ARG A 175 -5.75 -1.73 9.56
N GLU A 176 -6.07 -0.59 8.95
CA GLU A 176 -5.26 0.08 7.92
C GLU A 176 -5.10 -0.73 6.61
N ILE A 177 -6.01 -1.70 6.37
CA ILE A 177 -6.02 -2.48 5.12
C ILE A 177 -6.80 -1.72 4.05
N VAL A 178 -6.14 -1.44 2.91
CA VAL A 178 -6.79 -0.76 1.78
C VAL A 178 -7.87 -1.65 1.18
N GLN A 179 -9.09 -1.14 1.15
CA GLN A 179 -10.26 -1.85 0.62
C GLN A 179 -10.59 -1.44 -0.82
N ALA A 180 -10.34 -0.19 -1.18
CA ALA A 180 -10.45 0.33 -2.53
C ALA A 180 -9.54 1.55 -2.70
N PHE A 181 -9.08 1.79 -3.91
CA PHE A 181 -8.34 3.01 -4.26
C PHE A 181 -8.53 3.37 -5.73
N ASP A 182 -8.32 4.65 -6.04
CA ASP A 182 -8.22 5.15 -7.41
C ASP A 182 -7.12 6.23 -7.48
N VAL A 183 -6.44 6.30 -8.62
CA VAL A 183 -5.41 7.30 -8.91
C VAL A 183 -5.85 8.09 -10.13
N THR A 184 -6.24 9.35 -9.93
CA THR A 184 -6.86 10.15 -10.98
C THR A 184 -6.61 11.64 -10.79
N GLY A 185 -6.79 12.43 -11.85
CA GLY A 185 -6.87 13.89 -11.79
C GLY A 185 -8.25 14.44 -11.39
N ARG A 186 -9.24 13.57 -11.15
CA ARG A 186 -10.58 13.98 -10.71
C ARG A 186 -10.59 14.41 -9.25
N GLY A 187 -11.59 15.23 -8.87
CA GLY A 187 -11.71 15.66 -7.48
C GLY A 187 -11.98 14.50 -6.52
N GLU A 188 -11.31 14.51 -5.37
CA GLU A 188 -11.41 13.50 -4.30
C GLU A 188 -12.85 13.11 -3.96
N ARG A 189 -13.74 14.11 -3.83
CA ARG A 189 -15.15 13.88 -3.46
C ARG A 189 -15.93 13.02 -4.47
N GLU A 190 -15.63 13.13 -5.74
CA GLU A 190 -16.28 12.35 -6.80
C GLU A 190 -15.79 10.91 -6.77
N VAL A 191 -14.48 10.74 -6.70
CA VAL A 191 -13.81 9.45 -6.62
C VAL A 191 -14.24 8.69 -5.37
N MET A 192 -14.30 9.37 -4.23
CA MET A 192 -14.74 8.76 -2.96
C MET A 192 -16.15 8.16 -3.06
N LYS A 193 -17.09 8.83 -3.75
CA LYS A 193 -18.44 8.30 -3.95
C LYS A 193 -18.44 7.00 -4.78
N GLU A 194 -17.57 6.90 -5.77
CA GLU A 194 -17.43 5.69 -6.59
C GLU A 194 -16.80 4.55 -5.78
N LEU A 195 -15.75 4.85 -5.02
CA LEU A 195 -15.07 3.86 -4.18
C LEU A 195 -15.98 3.30 -3.08
N ILE A 196 -16.82 4.15 -2.46
CA ILE A 196 -17.82 3.70 -1.47
C ILE A 196 -18.76 2.68 -2.10
N LYS A 197 -19.26 2.90 -3.31
CA LYS A 197 -20.11 1.92 -4.00
C LYS A 197 -19.41 0.59 -4.26
N ILE A 198 -18.14 0.64 -4.66
CA ILE A 198 -17.33 -0.57 -4.87
C ILE A 198 -17.20 -1.39 -3.58
N VAL A 199 -16.95 -0.71 -2.45
CA VAL A 199 -16.79 -1.40 -1.16
C VAL A 199 -18.14 -1.88 -0.60
N SER A 200 -19.23 -1.13 -0.83
CA SER A 200 -20.60 -1.55 -0.42
C SER A 200 -21.17 -2.68 -1.27
N GLY A 201 -20.50 -3.05 -2.36
CA GLY A 201 -20.99 -4.08 -3.29
C GLY A 201 -22.10 -3.59 -4.23
N GLU A 202 -22.38 -2.31 -4.27
CA GLU A 202 -23.27 -1.71 -5.27
C GLU A 202 -22.59 -1.77 -6.65
N ARG A 203 -23.30 -2.32 -7.63
CA ARG A 203 -22.81 -2.30 -9.03
C ARG A 203 -22.77 -0.85 -9.52
N VAL A 204 -21.59 -0.43 -9.97
CA VAL A 204 -21.38 0.86 -10.65
C VAL A 204 -21.94 0.79 -12.07
#